data_6389784ff236185013eece0274bd541a
#
_entry.id   6389784ff236185013eece0274bd541a
#
_cell.length_a   1.000
_cell.length_b   1.000
_cell.length_c   1.000
_cell.angle_alpha   90.00
_cell.angle_beta   90.00
_cell.angle_gamma   90.00
#
_symmetry.space_group_name_H-M   'P 1'
#
loop_
_entity.id
_entity.type
_entity.pdbx_description
1 polymer ?
#
loop_
_entity_poly.entity_id
_entity_poly.type
_entity_poly.pdbx_seq_one_letter_code
_entity_poly.pdbx_strand_id
1 'polypeptide(L)'
;MLVGLGIVFTVATRGVQFRLFGHMWHLMLDSRKQKGTSLSSFQAFTVGLASRVGTGNIAGVSLALIVGGPGALFWMWIVALLGMATSFMESTLAQIFKVKGKDGLSHGGPAYYIERGLGSRTWGVIFAALLVFSYGLIFPMVQSNTIAQQFKSTAGIPVWVTALVLVAISIPIMLGGLRRVAKVTEHLVPIMAIIYLLVSLITILMNITDLPRVFSDIFAGAFGLRAGLAGVGGGLWATMFNGAKRGLFSNEAGQGSMPNGAATADVPHPVVQGLIQSLGTFVDTIIVCSMTGFMILLAGPSVYTPGQELEDGILAQTALTHHLDSVSYTHLTLTTTPYV
;
A
#
# COMPACT_ATOMS: atom_id res chain seq x y z
N MET A 1 12.28 -7.29 12.73
CA MET A 1 13.25 -6.19 12.47
C MET A 1 12.52 -4.88 12.10
N LEU A 2 11.72 -4.80 11.03
CA LEU A 2 11.05 -3.55 10.59
C LEU A 2 10.12 -2.94 11.65
N VAL A 3 9.33 -3.77 12.34
CA VAL A 3 8.47 -3.31 13.45
C VAL A 3 9.31 -2.70 14.58
N GLY A 4 10.43 -3.35 14.94
CA GLY A 4 11.35 -2.81 15.95
C GLY A 4 11.95 -1.46 15.53
N LEU A 5 12.34 -1.29 14.27
CA LEU A 5 12.79 0.00 13.74
C LEU A 5 11.68 1.05 13.78
N GLY A 6 10.44 0.67 13.48
CA GLY A 6 9.29 1.56 13.58
C GLY A 6 9.08 2.08 15.02
N ILE A 7 9.28 1.22 16.04
CA ILE A 7 9.24 1.63 17.44
C ILE A 7 10.37 2.61 17.75
N VAL A 8 11.61 2.26 17.37
CA VAL A 8 12.79 3.13 17.59
C VAL A 8 12.58 4.51 16.95
N PHE A 9 12.12 4.55 15.70
CA PHE A 9 11.89 5.82 15.00
C PHE A 9 10.71 6.59 15.61
N THR A 10 9.66 5.91 16.05
CA THR A 10 8.54 6.56 16.77
C THR A 10 9.04 7.26 18.04
N VAL A 11 9.86 6.58 18.84
CA VAL A 11 10.43 7.15 20.07
C VAL A 11 11.41 8.26 19.74
N ALA A 12 12.35 8.05 18.81
CA ALA A 12 13.37 9.03 18.43
C ALA A 12 12.78 10.32 17.87
N THR A 13 11.68 10.23 17.13
CA THR A 13 10.96 11.39 16.56
C THR A 13 9.87 11.95 17.48
N ARG A 14 9.77 11.43 18.71
CA ARG A 14 8.74 11.80 19.70
C ARG A 14 7.31 11.68 19.12
N GLY A 15 7.04 10.57 18.43
CA GLY A 15 5.73 10.30 17.86
C GLY A 15 5.33 11.27 16.74
N VAL A 16 6.23 11.55 15.80
CA VAL A 16 6.02 12.49 14.69
C VAL A 16 4.71 12.23 13.95
N GLN A 17 4.36 10.98 13.74
CA GLN A 17 3.15 10.55 13.03
C GLN A 17 1.85 10.96 13.74
N PHE A 18 1.86 11.09 15.06
CA PHE A 18 0.71 11.55 15.83
C PHE A 18 0.72 13.07 15.99
N ARG A 19 1.87 13.60 16.39
CA ARG A 19 2.03 15.02 16.72
C ARG A 19 1.85 15.95 15.51
N LEU A 20 2.31 15.54 14.32
CA LEU A 20 2.25 16.33 13.10
C LEU A 20 1.21 15.82 12.09
N PHE A 21 0.29 14.96 12.50
CA PHE A 21 -0.70 14.34 11.62
C PHE A 21 -1.53 15.37 10.83
N GLY A 22 -2.09 16.37 11.50
CA GLY A 22 -2.82 17.44 10.82
C GLY A 22 -1.94 18.25 9.85
N HIS A 23 -0.67 18.47 10.20
CA HIS A 23 0.26 19.18 9.34
C HIS A 23 0.62 18.38 8.06
N MET A 24 0.66 17.04 8.13
CA MET A 24 0.87 16.18 6.95
C MET A 24 -0.20 16.42 5.88
N TRP A 25 -1.47 16.56 6.28
CA TRP A 25 -2.57 16.85 5.36
C TRP A 25 -2.44 18.24 4.72
N HIS A 26 -2.10 19.26 5.49
CA HIS A 26 -1.85 20.60 4.96
C HIS A 26 -0.72 20.61 3.94
N LEU A 27 0.41 20.00 4.26
CA LEU A 27 1.54 19.91 3.33
C LEU A 27 1.18 19.17 2.04
N MET A 28 0.44 18.08 2.12
CA MET A 28 -0.01 17.31 0.95
C MET A 28 -0.93 18.14 0.05
N LEU A 29 -1.91 18.84 0.63
CA LEU A 29 -2.87 19.66 -0.12
C LEU A 29 -2.22 20.88 -0.76
N ASP A 30 -1.34 21.58 -0.04
CA ASP A 30 -0.64 22.75 -0.55
C ASP A 30 0.36 22.41 -1.65
N SER A 31 0.90 21.20 -1.63
CA SER A 31 1.85 20.74 -2.64
C SER A 31 1.26 20.60 -4.04
N ARG A 32 -0.07 20.55 -4.19
CA ARG A 32 -0.76 20.56 -5.48
C ARG A 32 -0.60 21.87 -6.24
N LYS A 33 -0.31 22.97 -5.54
CA LYS A 33 -0.18 24.31 -6.13
C LYS A 33 1.24 24.63 -6.58
N GLN A 34 2.23 23.78 -6.26
CA GLN A 34 3.63 24.03 -6.61
C GLN A 34 3.84 23.79 -8.12
N LYS A 35 4.25 24.87 -8.82
CA LYS A 35 4.67 24.81 -10.23
C LYS A 35 6.20 24.95 -10.27
N GLY A 36 6.89 23.92 -10.71
CA GLY A 36 8.35 23.89 -10.85
C GLY A 36 8.80 23.07 -12.04
N THR A 37 10.10 23.06 -12.30
CA THR A 37 10.74 22.25 -13.36
C THR A 37 10.92 20.78 -12.95
N SER A 38 10.94 20.51 -11.64
CA SER A 38 11.01 19.19 -11.02
C SER A 38 9.62 18.66 -10.66
N LEU A 39 9.53 17.39 -10.22
CA LEU A 39 8.28 16.82 -9.75
C LEU A 39 7.78 17.54 -8.49
N SER A 40 6.48 17.84 -8.43
CA SER A 40 5.86 18.38 -7.22
C SER A 40 5.81 17.34 -6.12
N SER A 41 5.70 17.79 -4.86
CA SER A 41 5.53 16.87 -3.73
C SER A 41 4.25 16.03 -3.85
N PHE A 42 3.21 16.57 -4.46
CA PHE A 42 1.98 15.84 -4.74
C PHE A 42 2.20 14.73 -5.80
N GLN A 43 2.95 15.02 -6.86
CA GLN A 43 3.31 14.00 -7.87
C GLN A 43 4.16 12.88 -7.25
N ALA A 44 5.15 13.21 -6.42
CA ALA A 44 5.94 12.22 -5.70
C ALA A 44 5.08 11.41 -4.70
N PHE A 45 4.09 12.04 -4.07
CA PHE A 45 3.13 11.35 -3.21
C PHE A 45 2.26 10.37 -4.00
N THR A 46 1.71 10.79 -5.16
CA THR A 46 0.85 9.93 -5.99
C THR A 46 1.64 8.78 -6.63
N VAL A 47 2.88 9.00 -7.04
CA VAL A 47 3.78 7.92 -7.48
C VAL A 47 4.00 6.92 -6.33
N GLY A 48 4.28 7.42 -5.14
CA GLY A 48 4.41 6.59 -3.95
C GLY A 48 3.12 5.86 -3.56
N LEU A 49 1.99 6.51 -3.69
CA LEU A 49 0.70 5.87 -3.41
C LEU A 49 0.34 4.82 -4.48
N ALA A 50 0.71 5.06 -5.75
CA ALA A 50 0.53 4.09 -6.83
C ALA A 50 1.29 2.78 -6.60
N SER A 51 2.48 2.85 -6.01
CA SER A 51 3.25 1.66 -5.65
C SER A 51 2.57 0.86 -4.52
N ARG A 52 2.03 1.54 -3.53
CA ARG A 52 1.40 0.94 -2.35
C ARG A 52 0.00 0.41 -2.61
N VAL A 53 -0.89 1.25 -3.18
CA VAL A 53 -2.29 0.90 -3.41
C VAL A 53 -2.40 -0.05 -4.60
N GLY A 54 -2.57 -1.33 -4.31
CA GLY A 54 -2.63 -2.38 -5.31
C GLY A 54 -3.08 -3.71 -4.75
N THR A 55 -2.49 -4.79 -5.22
CA THR A 55 -2.82 -6.15 -4.78
C THR A 55 -2.61 -6.37 -3.28
N GLY A 56 -1.69 -5.62 -2.66
CA GLY A 56 -1.48 -5.66 -1.20
C GLY A 56 -2.73 -5.30 -0.41
N ASN A 57 -3.50 -4.32 -0.87
CA ASN A 57 -4.72 -3.86 -0.20
C ASN A 57 -5.92 -4.79 -0.42
N ILE A 58 -5.92 -5.58 -1.47
CA ILE A 58 -7.03 -6.49 -1.83
C ILE A 58 -6.65 -7.93 -1.47
N ALA A 59 -5.74 -8.53 -2.22
CA ALA A 59 -5.28 -9.90 -1.99
C ALA A 59 -4.49 -10.06 -0.69
N GLY A 60 -3.64 -9.08 -0.35
CA GLY A 60 -2.89 -9.09 0.90
C GLY A 60 -3.78 -9.05 2.13
N VAL A 61 -4.83 -8.23 2.14
CA VAL A 61 -5.82 -8.19 3.23
C VAL A 61 -6.64 -9.47 3.27
N SER A 62 -7.10 -9.98 2.11
CA SER A 62 -7.81 -11.26 2.01
C SER A 62 -7.00 -12.38 2.65
N LEU A 63 -5.71 -12.49 2.29
CA LEU A 63 -4.82 -13.51 2.84
C LEU A 63 -4.50 -13.28 4.33
N ALA A 64 -4.41 -12.02 4.78
CA ALA A 64 -4.26 -11.72 6.20
C ALA A 64 -5.44 -12.26 7.00
N LEU A 65 -6.66 -12.06 6.50
CA LEU A 65 -7.89 -12.54 7.14
C LEU A 65 -8.00 -14.07 7.06
N ILE A 66 -7.73 -14.69 5.92
CA ILE A 66 -7.78 -16.15 5.76
C ILE A 66 -6.82 -16.84 6.73
N VAL A 67 -5.55 -16.41 6.75
CA VAL A 67 -4.50 -17.09 7.53
C VAL A 67 -4.45 -16.60 8.98
N GLY A 68 -4.64 -15.32 9.20
CA GLY A 68 -4.50 -14.68 10.51
C GLY A 68 -5.83 -14.42 11.24
N GLY A 69 -6.97 -14.67 10.61
CA GLY A 69 -8.28 -14.33 11.16
C GLY A 69 -8.57 -12.82 11.21
N PRO A 70 -9.73 -12.39 11.71
CA PRO A 70 -10.13 -10.98 11.78
C PRO A 70 -9.13 -10.10 12.53
N GLY A 71 -8.49 -10.65 13.56
CA GLY A 71 -7.49 -9.95 14.37
C GLY A 71 -6.23 -9.51 13.61
N ALA A 72 -5.95 -10.12 12.45
CA ALA A 72 -4.82 -9.71 11.61
C ALA A 72 -4.95 -8.24 11.17
N LEU A 73 -6.18 -7.75 10.96
CA LEU A 73 -6.43 -6.35 10.57
C LEU A 73 -5.97 -5.38 11.67
N PHE A 74 -6.20 -5.70 12.94
CA PHE A 74 -5.69 -4.91 14.06
C PHE A 74 -4.15 -4.79 14.03
N TRP A 75 -3.47 -5.90 13.77
CA TRP A 75 -2.01 -5.90 13.71
C TRP A 75 -1.48 -5.19 12.47
N MET A 76 -2.23 -5.18 11.35
CA MET A 76 -1.93 -4.32 10.20
C MET A 76 -1.97 -2.84 10.59
N TRP A 77 -2.97 -2.41 11.41
CA TRP A 77 -3.05 -1.03 11.89
C TRP A 77 -1.85 -0.64 12.76
N ILE A 78 -1.49 -1.50 13.71
CA ILE A 78 -0.32 -1.26 14.58
C ILE A 78 0.94 -1.08 13.75
N VAL A 79 1.17 -1.98 12.80
CA VAL A 79 2.35 -1.93 11.93
C VAL A 79 2.32 -0.71 11.00
N ALA A 80 1.15 -0.28 10.53
CA ALA A 80 1.03 0.93 9.74
C ALA A 80 1.38 2.18 10.55
N LEU A 81 0.86 2.30 11.78
CA LEU A 81 1.19 3.43 12.66
C LEU A 81 2.68 3.52 12.97
N LEU A 82 3.34 2.38 13.22
CA LEU A 82 4.79 2.32 13.38
C LEU A 82 5.53 2.59 12.05
N GLY A 83 5.01 2.06 10.96
CA GLY A 83 5.52 2.25 9.61
C GLY A 83 5.50 3.71 9.14
N MET A 84 4.55 4.51 9.64
CA MET A 84 4.54 5.96 9.37
C MET A 84 5.84 6.64 9.81
N ALA A 85 6.37 6.30 10.98
CA ALA A 85 7.65 6.84 11.46
C ALA A 85 8.82 6.33 10.61
N THR A 86 8.76 5.08 10.16
CA THR A 86 9.77 4.51 9.25
C THR A 86 9.75 5.22 7.89
N SER A 87 8.59 5.37 7.27
CA SER A 87 8.43 6.11 6.00
C SER A 87 8.87 7.57 6.11
N PHE A 88 8.60 8.22 7.26
CA PHE A 88 9.10 9.55 7.55
C PHE A 88 10.62 9.62 7.50
N MET A 89 11.30 8.71 8.20
CA MET A 89 12.76 8.68 8.30
C MET A 89 13.41 8.36 6.95
N GLU A 90 12.99 7.29 6.29
CA GLU A 90 13.58 6.86 5.01
C GLU A 90 13.40 7.90 3.91
N SER A 91 12.23 8.56 3.83
CA SER A 91 11.96 9.59 2.83
C SER A 91 12.68 10.91 3.12
N THR A 92 12.85 11.26 4.40
CA THR A 92 13.67 12.40 4.80
C THR A 92 15.13 12.17 4.45
N LEU A 93 15.69 10.99 4.74
CA LEU A 93 17.04 10.62 4.36
C LEU A 93 17.25 10.65 2.85
N ALA A 94 16.27 10.17 2.08
CA ALA A 94 16.34 10.21 0.63
C ALA A 94 16.43 11.64 0.07
N GLN A 95 15.76 12.59 0.71
CA GLN A 95 15.85 14.01 0.36
C GLN A 95 17.18 14.65 0.76
N ILE A 96 17.76 14.25 1.91
CA ILE A 96 19.04 14.78 2.39
C ILE A 96 20.18 14.34 1.46
N PHE A 97 20.18 13.08 1.04
CA PHE A 97 21.27 12.47 0.26
C PHE A 97 21.00 12.41 -1.24
N LYS A 98 19.96 13.09 -1.74
CA LYS A 98 19.64 13.11 -3.18
C LYS A 98 20.71 13.82 -4.00
N VAL A 99 20.78 13.47 -5.28
CA VAL A 99 21.67 14.06 -6.29
C VAL A 99 20.88 14.55 -7.48
N LYS A 100 21.35 15.59 -8.15
CA LYS A 100 20.79 16.00 -9.44
C LYS A 100 21.34 15.11 -10.55
N GLY A 101 20.45 14.49 -11.30
CA GLY A 101 20.79 13.70 -12.47
C GLY A 101 21.02 14.57 -13.71
N LYS A 102 21.58 13.95 -14.75
CA LYS A 102 21.77 14.60 -16.07
C LYS A 102 20.45 14.90 -16.79
N ASP A 103 19.39 14.21 -16.43
CA ASP A 103 18.01 14.38 -16.90
C ASP A 103 17.28 15.57 -16.25
N GLY A 104 17.94 16.29 -15.34
CA GLY A 104 17.41 17.42 -14.60
C GLY A 104 16.47 17.02 -13.45
N LEU A 105 16.33 15.71 -13.18
CA LEU A 105 15.60 15.20 -12.02
C LEU A 105 16.53 14.94 -10.84
N SER A 106 15.98 14.96 -9.63
CA SER A 106 16.71 14.51 -8.46
C SER A 106 16.56 13.00 -8.31
N HIS A 107 17.65 12.33 -8.00
CA HIS A 107 17.72 10.89 -7.71
C HIS A 107 18.21 10.70 -6.29
N GLY A 108 17.61 9.74 -5.57
CA GLY A 108 17.97 9.45 -4.19
C GLY A 108 17.36 8.10 -3.77
N GLY A 109 17.34 7.87 -2.48
CA GLY A 109 16.83 6.63 -1.91
C GLY A 109 17.91 5.83 -1.20
N PRO A 110 17.62 4.56 -0.81
CA PRO A 110 18.52 3.80 0.06
C PRO A 110 19.94 3.63 -0.49
N ALA A 111 20.11 3.35 -1.77
CA ALA A 111 21.43 3.22 -2.37
C ALA A 111 22.29 4.49 -2.16
N TYR A 112 21.68 5.67 -2.29
CA TYR A 112 22.37 6.95 -2.14
C TYR A 112 22.70 7.28 -0.68
N TYR A 113 21.79 7.06 0.27
CA TYR A 113 22.10 7.35 1.67
C TYR A 113 22.98 6.26 2.30
N ILE A 114 22.99 5.03 1.80
CA ILE A 114 24.01 4.02 2.17
C ILE A 114 25.39 4.45 1.65
N GLU A 115 25.49 4.83 0.38
CA GLU A 115 26.77 5.26 -0.18
C GLU A 115 27.31 6.52 0.49
N ARG A 116 26.50 7.56 0.66
CA ARG A 116 26.93 8.88 1.13
C ARG A 116 26.86 9.04 2.64
N GLY A 117 25.91 8.40 3.30
CA GLY A 117 25.73 8.48 4.73
C GLY A 117 26.60 7.48 5.51
N LEU A 118 26.73 6.25 4.99
CA LEU A 118 27.57 5.21 5.61
C LEU A 118 28.95 5.06 4.93
N GLY A 119 29.21 5.79 3.84
CA GLY A 119 30.48 5.73 3.11
C GLY A 119 30.68 4.42 2.34
N SER A 120 29.67 3.60 2.14
CA SER A 120 29.81 2.28 1.53
C SER A 120 29.08 2.17 0.20
N ARG A 121 29.80 2.36 -0.90
CA ARG A 121 29.28 2.19 -2.27
C ARG A 121 28.87 0.74 -2.55
N THR A 122 29.63 -0.24 -2.03
CA THR A 122 29.35 -1.66 -2.24
C THR A 122 27.98 -2.02 -1.72
N TRP A 123 27.65 -1.67 -0.47
CA TRP A 123 26.33 -1.93 0.10
C TRP A 123 25.22 -1.15 -0.61
N GLY A 124 25.50 0.07 -1.07
CA GLY A 124 24.57 0.86 -1.89
C GLY A 124 24.21 0.14 -3.20
N VAL A 125 25.21 -0.40 -3.91
CA VAL A 125 25.00 -1.15 -5.17
C VAL A 125 24.26 -2.46 -4.92
N ILE A 126 24.64 -3.22 -3.88
CA ILE A 126 23.93 -4.46 -3.51
C ILE A 126 22.45 -4.16 -3.23
N PHE A 127 22.17 -3.12 -2.45
CA PHE A 127 20.79 -2.73 -2.16
C PHE A 127 20.03 -2.35 -3.43
N ALA A 128 20.64 -1.55 -4.32
CA ALA A 128 20.04 -1.16 -5.60
C ALA A 128 19.71 -2.38 -6.47
N ALA A 129 20.62 -3.34 -6.58
CA ALA A 129 20.41 -4.58 -7.34
C ALA A 129 19.23 -5.40 -6.78
N LEU A 130 19.17 -5.57 -5.45
CA LEU A 130 18.07 -6.25 -4.78
C LEU A 130 16.73 -5.52 -4.97
N LEU A 131 16.75 -4.18 -4.92
CA LEU A 131 15.55 -3.38 -5.13
C LEU A 131 15.04 -3.50 -6.57
N VAL A 132 15.93 -3.40 -7.57
CA VAL A 132 15.56 -3.59 -8.99
C VAL A 132 15.01 -5.00 -9.23
N PHE A 133 15.63 -6.02 -8.65
CA PHE A 133 15.11 -7.38 -8.75
C PHE A 133 13.74 -7.54 -8.12
N SER A 134 13.53 -7.01 -6.91
CA SER A 134 12.26 -7.11 -6.20
C SER A 134 11.16 -6.29 -6.88
N TYR A 135 11.38 -5.00 -7.06
CA TYR A 135 10.36 -4.06 -7.56
C TYR A 135 10.31 -3.97 -9.09
N GLY A 136 11.36 -4.37 -9.79
CA GLY A 136 11.37 -4.45 -11.25
C GLY A 136 10.82 -5.76 -11.81
N LEU A 137 10.85 -6.85 -11.04
CA LEU A 137 10.42 -8.17 -11.49
C LEU A 137 9.35 -8.78 -10.59
N ILE A 138 9.64 -9.01 -9.30
CA ILE A 138 8.77 -9.82 -8.43
C ILE A 138 7.44 -9.12 -8.15
N PHE A 139 7.45 -7.86 -7.73
CA PHE A 139 6.22 -7.14 -7.42
C PHE A 139 5.28 -6.98 -8.63
N PRO A 140 5.76 -6.56 -9.83
CA PRO A 140 4.92 -6.52 -11.02
C PRO A 140 4.37 -7.89 -11.44
N MET A 141 5.14 -8.98 -11.24
CA MET A 141 4.65 -10.34 -11.50
C MET A 141 3.48 -10.73 -10.59
N VAL A 142 3.56 -10.43 -9.30
CA VAL A 142 2.47 -10.67 -8.35
C VAL A 142 1.24 -9.85 -8.74
N GLN A 143 1.42 -8.57 -9.05
CA GLN A 143 0.30 -7.70 -9.44
C GLN A 143 -0.35 -8.14 -10.75
N SER A 144 0.43 -8.39 -11.79
CA SER A 144 -0.10 -8.83 -13.09
C SER A 144 -0.78 -10.18 -13.03
N ASN A 145 -0.27 -11.11 -12.22
CA ASN A 145 -0.92 -12.40 -11.98
C ASN A 145 -2.27 -12.22 -11.28
N THR A 146 -2.34 -11.42 -10.22
CA THR A 146 -3.60 -11.15 -9.52
C THR A 146 -4.64 -10.52 -10.46
N ILE A 147 -4.25 -9.53 -11.26
CA ILE A 147 -5.14 -8.91 -12.26
C ILE A 147 -5.64 -9.97 -13.25
N ALA A 148 -4.74 -10.79 -13.79
CA ALA A 148 -5.09 -11.79 -14.80
C ALA A 148 -6.04 -12.87 -14.23
N GLN A 149 -5.84 -13.29 -12.98
CA GLN A 149 -6.75 -14.22 -12.29
C GLN A 149 -8.13 -13.60 -12.05
N GLN A 150 -8.18 -12.32 -11.70
CA GLN A 150 -9.44 -11.60 -11.53
C GLN A 150 -10.27 -11.57 -12.83
N PHE A 151 -9.63 -11.20 -13.96
CA PHE A 151 -10.31 -11.20 -15.27
C PHE A 151 -10.72 -12.60 -15.72
N LYS A 152 -9.89 -13.62 -15.42
CA LYS A 152 -10.24 -15.01 -15.69
C LYS A 152 -11.47 -15.45 -14.89
N SER A 153 -11.52 -15.13 -13.60
CA SER A 153 -12.63 -15.55 -12.72
C SER A 153 -13.93 -14.80 -13.01
N THR A 154 -13.87 -13.52 -13.39
CA THR A 154 -15.06 -12.67 -13.59
C THR A 154 -15.60 -12.74 -15.01
N ALA A 155 -14.73 -12.67 -16.01
CA ALA A 155 -15.11 -12.54 -17.42
C ALA A 155 -14.69 -13.73 -18.29
N GLY A 156 -14.05 -14.77 -17.72
CA GLY A 156 -13.55 -15.92 -18.48
C GLY A 156 -12.38 -15.58 -19.42
N ILE A 157 -11.75 -14.39 -19.26
CA ILE A 157 -10.67 -13.94 -20.15
C ILE A 157 -9.41 -14.76 -19.88
N PRO A 158 -8.80 -15.38 -20.89
CA PRO A 158 -7.54 -16.11 -20.71
C PRO A 158 -6.43 -15.23 -20.16
N VAL A 159 -5.63 -15.77 -19.23
CA VAL A 159 -4.53 -15.04 -18.54
C VAL A 159 -3.57 -14.36 -19.53
N TRP A 160 -3.22 -15.04 -20.65
CA TRP A 160 -2.30 -14.49 -21.64
C TRP A 160 -2.87 -13.26 -22.38
N VAL A 161 -4.19 -13.18 -22.58
CA VAL A 161 -4.84 -11.99 -23.19
C VAL A 161 -4.70 -10.79 -22.26
N THR A 162 -5.02 -10.98 -20.97
CA THR A 162 -4.84 -9.93 -19.96
C THR A 162 -3.38 -9.49 -19.87
N ALA A 163 -2.43 -10.43 -19.91
CA ALA A 163 -1.00 -10.12 -19.90
C ALA A 163 -0.60 -9.24 -21.09
N LEU A 164 -1.06 -9.56 -22.31
CA LEU A 164 -0.78 -8.75 -23.50
C LEU A 164 -1.36 -7.33 -23.39
N VAL A 165 -2.58 -7.21 -22.88
CA VAL A 165 -3.23 -5.90 -22.66
C VAL A 165 -2.42 -5.07 -21.66
N LEU A 166 -2.03 -5.67 -20.53
CA LEU A 166 -1.21 -4.99 -19.52
C LEU A 166 0.13 -4.52 -20.08
N VAL A 167 0.81 -5.36 -20.85
CA VAL A 167 2.07 -4.99 -21.54
C VAL A 167 1.84 -3.84 -22.52
N ALA A 168 0.78 -3.92 -23.33
CA ALA A 168 0.48 -2.88 -24.34
C ALA A 168 0.18 -1.51 -23.70
N ILE A 169 -0.44 -1.48 -22.52
CA ILE A 169 -0.72 -0.25 -21.78
C ILE A 169 0.53 0.25 -21.04
N SER A 170 1.30 -0.66 -20.42
CA SER A 170 2.44 -0.29 -19.57
C SER A 170 3.63 0.24 -20.39
N ILE A 171 3.94 -0.36 -21.54
CA ILE A 171 5.09 0.03 -22.36
C ILE A 171 5.09 1.52 -22.72
N PRO A 172 4.01 2.12 -23.28
CA PRO A 172 4.02 3.54 -23.63
C PRO A 172 4.21 4.46 -22.44
N ILE A 173 3.71 4.07 -21.25
CA ILE A 173 3.84 4.86 -20.02
C ILE A 173 5.30 4.81 -19.54
N MET A 174 5.89 3.62 -19.47
CA MET A 174 7.26 3.42 -18.98
C MET A 174 8.31 4.03 -19.93
N LEU A 175 8.15 3.91 -21.25
CA LEU A 175 9.05 4.52 -22.23
C LEU A 175 9.07 6.05 -22.15
N GLY A 176 8.04 6.67 -21.57
CA GLY A 176 8.00 8.12 -21.32
C GLY A 176 8.80 8.56 -20.09
N GLY A 177 9.40 7.62 -19.35
CA GLY A 177 10.20 7.87 -18.16
C GLY A 177 9.41 8.39 -16.97
N LEU A 178 10.11 8.69 -15.88
CA LEU A 178 9.52 9.04 -14.59
C LEU A 178 8.53 10.23 -14.66
N ARG A 179 8.78 11.22 -15.51
CA ARG A 179 7.86 12.38 -15.69
C ARG A 179 6.50 11.94 -16.24
N ARG A 180 6.48 11.00 -17.18
CA ARG A 180 5.23 10.48 -17.75
C ARG A 180 4.49 9.62 -16.73
N VAL A 181 5.20 8.74 -16.02
CA VAL A 181 4.64 7.94 -14.92
C VAL A 181 4.01 8.87 -13.89
N ALA A 182 4.74 9.87 -13.40
CA ALA A 182 4.24 10.83 -12.42
C ALA A 182 2.99 11.58 -12.89
N LYS A 183 2.92 11.98 -14.17
CA LYS A 183 1.76 12.65 -14.75
C LYS A 183 0.54 11.73 -14.85
N VAL A 184 0.74 10.45 -15.17
CA VAL A 184 -0.35 9.47 -15.24
C VAL A 184 -0.87 9.17 -13.83
N THR A 185 0.03 8.90 -12.88
CA THR A 185 -0.35 8.56 -11.49
C THR A 185 -1.00 9.72 -10.76
N GLU A 186 -0.60 10.96 -11.04
CA GLU A 186 -1.20 12.18 -10.45
C GLU A 186 -2.71 12.25 -10.65
N HIS A 187 -3.21 11.76 -11.79
CA HIS A 187 -4.63 11.77 -12.12
C HIS A 187 -5.30 10.43 -11.81
N LEU A 188 -4.68 9.33 -12.21
CA LEU A 188 -5.27 8.00 -12.11
C LEU A 188 -5.45 7.56 -10.65
N VAL A 189 -4.40 7.72 -9.81
CA VAL A 189 -4.41 7.21 -8.44
C VAL A 189 -5.49 7.85 -7.56
N PRO A 190 -5.66 9.18 -7.54
CA PRO A 190 -6.75 9.78 -6.76
C PRO A 190 -8.14 9.34 -7.23
N ILE A 191 -8.35 9.21 -8.54
CA ILE A 191 -9.63 8.75 -9.10
C ILE A 191 -9.93 7.32 -8.64
N MET A 192 -8.96 6.42 -8.79
CA MET A 192 -9.08 5.02 -8.35
C MET A 192 -9.37 4.93 -6.84
N ALA A 193 -8.59 5.65 -6.03
CA ALA A 193 -8.77 5.67 -4.58
C ALA A 193 -10.15 6.17 -4.19
N ILE A 194 -10.64 7.25 -4.81
CA ILE A 194 -11.98 7.80 -4.54
C ILE A 194 -13.06 6.79 -4.92
N ILE A 195 -13.01 6.19 -6.10
CA ILE A 195 -14.00 5.19 -6.53
C ILE A 195 -14.01 4.01 -5.55
N TYR A 196 -12.83 3.47 -5.21
CA TYR A 196 -12.71 2.37 -4.28
C TYR A 196 -13.28 2.71 -2.90
N LEU A 197 -12.92 3.87 -2.36
CA LEU A 197 -13.41 4.33 -1.06
C LEU A 197 -14.92 4.56 -1.07
N LEU A 198 -15.48 5.13 -2.14
CA LEU A 198 -16.93 5.35 -2.25
C LEU A 198 -17.69 4.04 -2.25
N VAL A 199 -17.27 3.06 -3.07
CA VAL A 199 -17.94 1.75 -3.12
C VAL A 199 -17.82 1.02 -1.79
N SER A 200 -16.62 1.01 -1.20
CA SER A 200 -16.42 0.41 0.12
C SER A 200 -17.26 1.10 1.21
N LEU A 201 -17.35 2.42 1.17
CA LEU A 201 -18.16 3.18 2.12
C LEU A 201 -19.64 2.88 1.96
N ILE A 202 -20.15 2.79 0.72
CA ILE A 202 -21.54 2.38 0.45
C ILE A 202 -21.80 1.01 1.05
N THR A 203 -20.93 0.03 0.79
CA THR A 203 -21.04 -1.33 1.35
C THR A 203 -21.07 -1.32 2.88
N ILE A 204 -20.22 -0.53 3.53
CA ILE A 204 -20.18 -0.39 4.99
C ILE A 204 -21.48 0.25 5.52
N LEU A 205 -21.94 1.32 4.87
CA LEU A 205 -23.17 2.02 5.27
C LEU A 205 -24.42 1.13 5.13
N MET A 206 -24.48 0.31 4.10
CA MET A 206 -25.58 -0.67 3.91
C MET A 206 -25.62 -1.74 5.02
N ASN A 207 -24.48 -2.03 5.63
CA ASN A 207 -24.34 -3.05 6.68
C ASN A 207 -23.89 -2.44 8.03
N ILE A 208 -24.25 -1.19 8.29
CA ILE A 208 -23.77 -0.44 9.46
C ILE A 208 -24.15 -1.06 10.81
N THR A 209 -25.26 -1.79 10.84
CA THR A 209 -25.75 -2.51 12.03
C THR A 209 -24.82 -3.64 12.47
N ASP A 210 -24.07 -4.24 11.53
CA ASP A 210 -23.12 -5.32 11.79
C ASP A 210 -21.71 -4.80 12.13
N LEU A 211 -21.46 -3.52 11.96
CA LEU A 211 -20.14 -2.92 12.20
C LEU A 211 -19.63 -3.11 13.64
N PRO A 212 -20.46 -2.99 14.71
CA PRO A 212 -20.01 -3.27 16.06
C PRO A 212 -19.55 -4.72 16.27
N ARG A 213 -20.23 -5.69 15.61
CA ARG A 213 -19.82 -7.10 15.59
C ARG A 213 -18.43 -7.25 14.96
N VAL A 214 -18.23 -6.64 13.80
CA VAL A 214 -16.94 -6.69 13.07
C VAL A 214 -15.81 -6.13 13.92
N PHE A 215 -15.99 -4.99 14.57
CA PHE A 215 -14.99 -4.44 15.50
C PHE A 215 -14.72 -5.39 16.65
N SER A 216 -15.78 -5.95 17.27
CA SER A 216 -15.64 -6.95 18.34
C SER A 216 -14.83 -8.16 17.87
N ASP A 217 -15.05 -8.66 16.66
CA ASP A 217 -14.34 -9.81 16.11
C ASP A 217 -12.86 -9.49 15.80
N ILE A 218 -12.58 -8.28 15.30
CA ILE A 218 -11.20 -7.80 15.08
C ILE A 218 -10.43 -7.76 16.42
N PHE A 219 -10.98 -7.10 17.44
CA PHE A 219 -10.30 -6.99 18.72
C PHE A 219 -10.22 -8.33 19.46
N ALA A 220 -11.30 -9.12 19.47
CA ALA A 220 -11.30 -10.44 20.10
C ALA A 220 -10.30 -11.40 19.42
N GLY A 221 -10.24 -11.35 18.07
CA GLY A 221 -9.28 -12.13 17.29
C GLY A 221 -7.84 -11.67 17.49
N ALA A 222 -7.60 -10.35 17.59
CA ALA A 222 -6.27 -9.79 17.78
C ALA A 222 -5.59 -10.23 19.09
N PHE A 223 -6.37 -10.48 20.12
CA PHE A 223 -5.88 -10.88 21.44
C PHE A 223 -6.21 -12.34 21.82
N GLY A 224 -6.74 -13.12 20.85
CA GLY A 224 -7.07 -14.54 21.06
C GLY A 224 -8.19 -14.78 22.07
N LEU A 225 -9.12 -13.80 22.24
CA LEU A 225 -10.17 -13.85 23.27
C LEU A 225 -11.33 -14.78 22.90
N ARG A 226 -11.46 -15.18 21.63
CA ARG A 226 -12.49 -16.12 21.14
C ARG A 226 -11.86 -17.24 20.34
N ALA A 227 -12.13 -18.48 20.76
CA ALA A 227 -11.81 -19.65 19.97
C ALA A 227 -12.56 -19.58 18.62
N GLY A 228 -11.87 -19.89 17.51
CA GLY A 228 -12.42 -19.82 16.15
C GLY A 228 -12.20 -18.50 15.40
N LEU A 229 -11.83 -17.41 16.08
CA LEU A 229 -11.38 -16.18 15.43
C LEU A 229 -9.85 -16.12 15.22
N ALA A 230 -9.12 -17.09 15.77
CA ALA A 230 -7.71 -17.27 15.49
C ALA A 230 -7.53 -17.88 14.10
N GLY A 231 -6.53 -17.41 13.37
CA GLY A 231 -6.23 -17.93 12.03
C GLY A 231 -5.71 -19.39 12.04
N VAL A 232 -5.47 -19.90 10.85
CA VAL A 232 -4.88 -21.23 10.64
C VAL A 232 -3.50 -21.30 11.31
N GLY A 233 -3.27 -22.30 12.12
CA GLY A 233 -2.05 -22.41 12.96
C GLY A 233 -2.23 -21.89 14.39
N GLY A 234 -3.45 -21.49 14.75
CA GLY A 234 -4.01 -21.32 16.11
C GLY A 234 -3.19 -20.46 17.05
N GLY A 235 -3.54 -19.19 17.19
CA GLY A 235 -3.07 -18.40 18.29
C GLY A 235 -2.64 -16.99 17.95
N LEU A 236 -2.43 -16.20 18.99
CA LEU A 236 -2.02 -14.81 18.97
C LEU A 236 -0.82 -14.54 18.03
N TRP A 237 0.18 -15.43 18.04
CA TRP A 237 1.39 -15.28 17.23
C TRP A 237 1.12 -15.35 15.73
N ALA A 238 0.28 -16.29 15.29
CA ALA A 238 -0.07 -16.43 13.88
C ALA A 238 -0.83 -15.21 13.40
N THR A 239 -1.82 -14.74 14.15
CA THR A 239 -2.61 -13.54 13.86
C THR A 239 -1.71 -12.29 13.78
N MET A 240 -0.87 -12.09 14.79
CA MET A 240 0.06 -10.96 14.86
C MET A 240 1.07 -11.00 13.72
N PHE A 241 1.68 -12.15 13.45
CA PHE A 241 2.70 -12.28 12.44
C PHE A 241 2.15 -12.10 11.01
N ASN A 242 0.99 -12.68 10.72
CA ASN A 242 0.34 -12.51 9.42
C ASN A 242 -0.16 -11.07 9.23
N GLY A 243 -0.77 -10.47 10.23
CA GLY A 243 -1.16 -9.06 10.17
C GLY A 243 0.05 -8.14 9.93
N ALA A 244 1.13 -8.33 10.68
CA ALA A 244 2.35 -7.55 10.52
C ALA A 244 2.98 -7.74 9.13
N LYS A 245 3.10 -9.00 8.66
CA LYS A 245 3.67 -9.33 7.35
C LYS A 245 2.87 -8.69 6.20
N ARG A 246 1.54 -8.78 6.25
CA ARG A 246 0.67 -8.25 5.21
C ARG A 246 0.54 -6.73 5.27
N GLY A 247 0.55 -6.15 6.46
CA GLY A 247 0.61 -4.70 6.64
C GLY A 247 1.89 -4.09 6.04
N LEU A 248 3.05 -4.68 6.34
CA LEU A 248 4.32 -4.26 5.76
C LEU A 248 4.37 -4.46 4.25
N PHE A 249 3.79 -5.54 3.73
CA PHE A 249 3.71 -5.79 2.29
C PHE A 249 2.87 -4.72 1.58
N SER A 250 1.75 -4.29 2.19
CA SER A 250 0.87 -3.27 1.61
C SER A 250 1.51 -1.89 1.63
N ASN A 251 1.97 -1.41 2.80
CA ASN A 251 2.42 -0.03 2.94
C ASN A 251 3.88 0.23 2.56
N GLU A 252 4.66 -0.82 2.30
CA GLU A 252 6.07 -0.78 1.89
C GLU A 252 7.01 -0.01 2.84
N ALA A 253 6.58 0.33 4.06
CA ALA A 253 7.40 1.09 5.01
C ALA A 253 8.65 0.32 5.42
N GLY A 254 9.83 0.92 5.21
CA GLY A 254 11.13 0.32 5.50
C GLY A 254 11.62 -0.66 4.42
N GLN A 255 10.94 -0.79 3.28
CA GLN A 255 11.40 -1.62 2.17
C GLN A 255 12.32 -0.86 1.20
N GLY A 256 12.36 0.48 1.30
CA GLY A 256 13.26 1.31 0.50
C GLY A 256 12.76 1.65 -0.90
N SER A 257 11.56 1.25 -1.29
CA SER A 257 10.94 1.63 -2.57
C SER A 257 10.54 3.11 -2.59
N MET A 258 9.76 3.53 -1.60
CA MET A 258 9.22 4.88 -1.44
C MET A 258 10.28 6.00 -1.46
N PRO A 259 11.43 5.85 -0.78
CA PRO A 259 12.45 6.87 -0.77
C PRO A 259 12.95 7.29 -2.15
N ASN A 260 12.94 6.39 -3.13
CA ASN A 260 13.35 6.72 -4.51
C ASN A 260 12.39 7.72 -5.14
N GLY A 261 11.07 7.50 -5.00
CA GLY A 261 10.06 8.45 -5.45
C GLY A 261 10.09 9.75 -4.65
N ALA A 262 10.24 9.66 -3.33
CA ALA A 262 10.33 10.83 -2.46
C ALA A 262 11.50 11.77 -2.80
N ALA A 263 12.65 11.21 -3.22
CA ALA A 263 13.84 11.99 -3.59
C ALA A 263 13.63 12.87 -4.82
N THR A 264 12.71 12.49 -5.72
CA THR A 264 12.49 13.23 -6.99
C THR A 264 11.76 14.55 -6.79
N ALA A 265 11.10 14.74 -5.66
CA ALA A 265 10.37 15.96 -5.36
C ALA A 265 11.32 17.12 -5.06
N ASP A 266 10.93 18.30 -5.53
CA ASP A 266 11.56 19.56 -5.13
C ASP A 266 10.80 20.14 -3.93
N VAL A 267 11.48 20.23 -2.79
CA VAL A 267 10.89 20.67 -1.52
C VAL A 267 11.78 21.67 -0.81
N PRO A 268 11.20 22.64 -0.09
CA PRO A 268 11.98 23.64 0.65
C PRO A 268 12.79 23.02 1.81
N HIS A 269 12.32 21.89 2.35
CA HIS A 269 13.01 21.20 3.44
C HIS A 269 12.77 19.67 3.35
N PRO A 270 13.80 18.83 3.58
CA PRO A 270 13.72 17.37 3.47
C PRO A 270 12.57 16.74 4.27
N VAL A 271 12.27 17.26 5.45
CA VAL A 271 11.19 16.80 6.35
C VAL A 271 9.81 16.87 5.70
N VAL A 272 9.59 17.82 4.79
CA VAL A 272 8.29 17.98 4.10
C VAL A 272 7.92 16.69 3.38
N GLN A 273 8.86 16.12 2.64
CA GLN A 273 8.61 14.88 1.90
C GLN A 273 8.50 13.68 2.83
N GLY A 274 9.26 13.66 3.93
CA GLY A 274 9.10 12.66 4.98
C GLY A 274 7.69 12.63 5.56
N LEU A 275 7.12 13.78 5.90
CA LEU A 275 5.76 13.91 6.42
C LEU A 275 4.71 13.48 5.40
N ILE A 276 4.85 13.88 4.14
CA ILE A 276 3.93 13.53 3.06
C ILE A 276 3.93 12.01 2.81
N GLN A 277 5.10 11.37 2.77
CA GLN A 277 5.19 9.92 2.56
C GLN A 277 4.71 9.10 3.78
N SER A 278 4.90 9.63 4.98
CA SER A 278 4.30 9.08 6.21
C SER A 278 2.78 9.03 6.12
N LEU A 279 2.15 10.12 5.63
CA LEU A 279 0.71 10.14 5.36
C LEU A 279 0.29 9.09 4.33
N GLY A 280 1.12 8.80 3.32
CA GLY A 280 0.86 7.74 2.34
C GLY A 280 0.72 6.36 2.99
N THR A 281 1.56 6.04 3.98
CA THR A 281 1.47 4.80 4.77
C THR A 281 0.14 4.71 5.53
N PHE A 282 -0.32 5.83 6.11
CA PHE A 282 -1.62 5.90 6.78
C PHE A 282 -2.76 5.67 5.80
N VAL A 283 -2.78 6.37 4.68
CA VAL A 283 -3.85 6.27 3.67
C VAL A 283 -3.93 4.84 3.13
N ASP A 284 -2.79 4.22 2.80
CA ASP A 284 -2.74 2.87 2.29
C ASP A 284 -3.35 1.85 3.25
N THR A 285 -2.84 1.78 4.46
CA THR A 285 -3.17 0.66 5.34
C THR A 285 -4.34 0.99 6.28
N ILE A 286 -4.33 2.18 6.91
CA ILE A 286 -5.40 2.52 7.86
C ILE A 286 -6.72 2.83 7.12
N ILE A 287 -6.65 3.43 5.93
CA ILE A 287 -7.87 3.71 5.17
C ILE A 287 -8.16 2.56 4.21
N VAL A 288 -7.33 2.34 3.18
CA VAL A 288 -7.67 1.44 2.06
C VAL A 288 -7.74 -0.03 2.50
N CYS A 289 -6.75 -0.54 3.26
CA CYS A 289 -6.82 -1.93 3.74
C CYS A 289 -7.98 -2.16 4.72
N SER A 290 -8.31 -1.15 5.56
CA SER A 290 -9.47 -1.28 6.46
C SER A 290 -10.77 -1.37 5.70
N MET A 291 -10.95 -0.61 4.62
CA MET A 291 -12.13 -0.71 3.76
C MET A 291 -12.28 -2.11 3.19
N THR A 292 -11.20 -2.71 2.67
CA THR A 292 -11.21 -4.11 2.20
C THR A 292 -11.56 -5.08 3.33
N GLY A 293 -10.92 -4.93 4.49
CA GLY A 293 -11.17 -5.79 5.64
C GLY A 293 -12.61 -5.72 6.13
N PHE A 294 -13.18 -4.52 6.21
CA PHE A 294 -14.59 -4.34 6.59
C PHE A 294 -15.54 -4.94 5.55
N MET A 295 -15.31 -4.74 4.25
CA MET A 295 -16.15 -5.37 3.21
C MET A 295 -16.18 -6.88 3.36
N ILE A 296 -15.03 -7.52 3.58
CA ILE A 296 -14.95 -8.97 3.74
C ILE A 296 -15.65 -9.44 5.02
N LEU A 297 -15.40 -8.78 6.15
CA LEU A 297 -15.95 -9.18 7.46
C LEU A 297 -17.46 -8.91 7.57
N LEU A 298 -17.98 -7.86 6.91
CA LEU A 298 -19.40 -7.55 6.84
C LEU A 298 -20.20 -8.54 5.97
N ALA A 299 -19.54 -9.18 4.99
CA ALA A 299 -20.17 -10.23 4.18
C ALA A 299 -20.52 -11.49 4.99
N GLY A 300 -19.98 -11.64 6.18
CA GLY A 300 -20.34 -12.67 7.15
C GLY A 300 -19.85 -14.08 6.82
N PRO A 301 -20.30 -15.08 7.60
CA PRO A 301 -19.80 -16.47 7.50
C PRO A 301 -20.12 -17.19 6.19
N SER A 302 -21.07 -16.68 5.41
CA SER A 302 -21.40 -17.23 4.08
C SER A 302 -20.30 -16.97 3.03
N VAL A 303 -19.50 -15.94 3.24
CA VAL A 303 -18.42 -15.52 2.31
C VAL A 303 -17.05 -15.75 2.93
N TYR A 304 -16.91 -15.50 4.22
CA TYR A 304 -15.62 -15.55 4.90
C TYR A 304 -15.65 -16.41 6.16
N THR A 305 -14.74 -17.38 6.20
CA THR A 305 -14.37 -18.13 7.41
C THR A 305 -12.85 -18.19 7.53
N PRO A 306 -12.27 -18.00 8.75
CA PRO A 306 -10.83 -18.18 8.93
C PRO A 306 -10.38 -19.57 8.50
N GLY A 307 -9.29 -19.65 7.74
CA GLY A 307 -8.72 -20.92 7.27
C GLY A 307 -9.35 -21.52 6.02
N GLN A 308 -10.28 -20.82 5.37
CA GLN A 308 -10.88 -21.32 4.13
C GLN A 308 -9.85 -21.39 2.99
N GLU A 309 -10.01 -22.39 2.11
CA GLU A 309 -9.23 -22.50 0.88
C GLU A 309 -9.86 -21.63 -0.21
N LEU A 310 -9.36 -20.41 -0.40
CA LEU A 310 -9.73 -19.54 -1.50
C LEU A 310 -8.48 -18.91 -2.09
N GLU A 311 -8.49 -18.66 -3.39
CA GLU A 311 -7.43 -17.87 -4.03
C GLU A 311 -7.44 -16.44 -3.47
N ASP A 312 -6.26 -15.93 -3.11
CA ASP A 312 -6.05 -14.73 -2.30
C ASP A 312 -6.81 -13.46 -2.77
N GLY A 313 -6.97 -13.29 -4.09
CA GLY A 313 -7.67 -12.13 -4.65
C GLY A 313 -9.19 -12.28 -4.75
N ILE A 314 -9.70 -13.50 -4.74
CA ILE A 314 -11.13 -13.80 -5.01
C ILE A 314 -12.00 -13.44 -3.80
N LEU A 315 -11.49 -13.54 -2.57
CA LEU A 315 -12.28 -13.28 -1.36
C LEU A 315 -12.85 -11.85 -1.31
N ALA A 316 -12.05 -10.85 -1.55
CA ALA A 316 -12.51 -9.46 -1.58
C ALA A 316 -13.53 -9.23 -2.70
N GLN A 317 -13.33 -9.89 -3.83
CA GLN A 317 -14.27 -9.91 -4.96
C GLN A 317 -15.61 -10.53 -4.57
N THR A 318 -15.58 -11.73 -3.99
CA THR A 318 -16.79 -12.44 -3.56
C THR A 318 -17.56 -11.62 -2.53
N ALA A 319 -16.85 -10.99 -1.59
CA ALA A 319 -17.46 -10.09 -0.61
C ALA A 319 -18.15 -8.90 -1.28
N LEU A 320 -17.52 -8.30 -2.28
CA LEU A 320 -18.10 -7.18 -3.01
C LEU A 320 -19.32 -7.59 -3.84
N THR A 321 -19.25 -8.71 -4.56
CA THR A 321 -20.41 -9.25 -5.31
C THR A 321 -21.56 -9.66 -4.39
N HIS A 322 -21.29 -10.14 -3.19
CA HIS A 322 -22.31 -10.43 -2.19
C HIS A 322 -23.10 -9.19 -1.76
N HIS A 323 -22.43 -8.02 -1.69
CA HIS A 323 -23.07 -6.77 -1.27
C HIS A 323 -23.66 -5.96 -2.43
N LEU A 324 -23.12 -6.12 -3.65
CA LEU A 324 -23.46 -5.35 -4.84
C LEU A 324 -23.67 -6.30 -6.01
N ASP A 325 -24.60 -5.98 -6.92
CA ASP A 325 -24.78 -6.77 -8.14
C ASP A 325 -23.50 -6.80 -9.00
N SER A 326 -23.31 -7.91 -9.73
CA SER A 326 -22.10 -8.22 -10.51
C SER A 326 -21.59 -7.12 -11.47
N VAL A 327 -22.46 -6.21 -11.89
CA VAL A 327 -22.15 -5.10 -12.82
C VAL A 327 -21.23 -4.05 -12.15
N SER A 328 -21.41 -3.77 -10.87
CA SER A 328 -20.61 -2.79 -10.12
C SER A 328 -19.17 -3.23 -9.95
N TYR A 329 -18.92 -4.52 -9.93
CA TYR A 329 -17.63 -5.12 -9.69
C TYR A 329 -16.66 -4.97 -10.87
N THR A 330 -17.11 -5.17 -12.12
CA THR A 330 -16.25 -5.12 -13.32
C THR A 330 -15.58 -3.74 -13.47
N HIS A 331 -16.29 -2.67 -13.09
CA HIS A 331 -15.73 -1.32 -13.11
C HIS A 331 -14.69 -1.08 -12.00
N LEU A 332 -14.83 -1.74 -10.84
CA LEU A 332 -13.94 -1.52 -9.71
C LEU A 332 -12.57 -2.15 -9.90
N THR A 333 -12.51 -3.38 -10.41
CA THR A 333 -11.24 -4.08 -10.63
C THR A 333 -10.36 -3.41 -11.68
N LEU A 334 -10.97 -2.80 -12.70
CA LEU A 334 -10.25 -2.01 -13.69
C LEU A 334 -9.63 -0.73 -13.11
N THR A 335 -10.25 -0.17 -12.06
CA THR A 335 -9.84 1.12 -11.50
C THR A 335 -8.89 0.98 -10.29
N THR A 336 -8.85 -0.17 -9.61
CA THR A 336 -8.05 -0.36 -8.37
C THR A 336 -6.70 -1.02 -8.58
N THR A 337 -6.35 -1.39 -9.82
CA THR A 337 -5.03 -1.95 -10.13
C THR A 337 -4.12 -0.85 -10.67
N PRO A 338 -3.10 -0.42 -9.93
CA PRO A 338 -2.15 0.56 -10.43
C PRO A 338 -1.34 -0.06 -11.57
N TYR A 339 -1.32 0.61 -12.70
CA TYR A 339 -0.37 0.35 -13.77
C TYR A 339 0.96 1.00 -13.40
N VAL A 340 1.84 0.26 -12.78
CA VAL A 340 3.25 0.65 -12.58
C VAL A 340 4.14 -0.23 -13.41
#